data_4abd2ac8a1b37d0cd03b6a80ef3d9d00
#
_entry.id   4abd2ac8a1b37d0cd03b6a80ef3d9d00
#
_cell.length_a   1.000
_cell.length_b   1.000
_cell.length_c   1.000
_cell.angle_alpha   90.00
_cell.angle_beta   90.00
_cell.angle_gamma   90.00
#
_symmetry.space_group_name_H-M   'P 1'
#
loop_
_entity.id
_entity.type
_entity.pdbx_description
1 polymer ?
#
loop_
_entity_poly.entity_id
_entity_poly.type
_entity_poly.pdbx_seq_one_letter_code
_entity_poly.pdbx_strand_id
1 'polypeptide(L)'
;MVMFQFFRQLPKARVTFRAQRFSQIKTSCEYVAAATSNFLVQEVISDKENRMLNVTWNNKSVSRYPYVFLRDNCRCSACLHDSSNQRRFDPVGDLDLEIFPDKLEVTPNGGELVITWPDGHVSKFDSEWLHSRRLSEEGESAKNTSFLKKKGVEFWDAKKLQDNIPRSDFQEILEDDRALFDWLSSMYKLGIALVCNAPLKVGQVDKLCQRVGYAKPTIYG
;
A
#
# COMPACT_ATOMS: atom_id res chain seq x y z
N MET A 1 -14.87 -49.07 3.27
CA MET A 1 -16.33 -49.28 3.12
C MET A 1 -17.01 -48.62 4.29
N VAL A 2 -18.04 -47.84 4.04
CA VAL A 2 -18.82 -47.04 5.01
C VAL A 2 -18.20 -45.67 5.36
N MET A 3 -18.58 -44.65 4.56
CA MET A 3 -19.10 -43.35 5.02
C MET A 3 -19.53 -42.51 3.82
N PHE A 4 -20.63 -42.92 3.18
CA PHE A 4 -21.43 -42.07 2.30
C PHE A 4 -22.90 -42.27 2.69
N GLN A 5 -23.37 -41.46 3.65
CA GLN A 5 -24.81 -41.27 3.89
C GLN A 5 -25.00 -40.19 5.00
N PHE A 6 -24.97 -38.91 4.61
CA PHE A 6 -25.68 -37.86 5.33
C PHE A 6 -25.79 -36.61 4.45
N PHE A 7 -26.46 -36.75 3.33
CA PHE A 7 -26.99 -35.59 2.60
C PHE A 7 -28.37 -35.95 2.05
N ARG A 8 -29.36 -35.92 2.91
CA ARG A 8 -30.77 -35.86 2.48
C ARG A 8 -31.59 -35.05 3.50
N GLN A 9 -32.29 -34.07 2.91
CA GLN A 9 -33.40 -33.29 3.49
C GLN A 9 -33.03 -31.90 4.03
N LEU A 10 -32.90 -30.96 3.06
CA LEU A 10 -33.29 -29.58 3.27
C LEU A 10 -34.52 -29.28 2.36
N PRO A 11 -35.59 -28.66 2.89
CA PRO A 11 -36.79 -28.39 2.09
C PRO A 11 -36.50 -27.32 1.03
N LYS A 12 -36.98 -27.60 -0.20
CA LYS A 12 -36.96 -26.63 -1.31
C LYS A 12 -37.91 -25.49 -1.00
N ALA A 13 -37.43 -24.38 -0.51
CA ALA A 13 -38.16 -23.13 -0.48
C ALA A 13 -38.26 -22.62 -1.94
N ARG A 14 -39.47 -22.64 -2.50
CA ARG A 14 -39.81 -21.94 -3.76
C ARG A 14 -39.75 -20.44 -3.50
N VAL A 15 -38.70 -19.78 -3.94
CA VAL A 15 -38.69 -18.31 -4.04
C VAL A 15 -39.33 -17.94 -5.37
N THR A 16 -40.56 -17.46 -5.31
CA THR A 16 -41.26 -16.84 -6.46
C THR A 16 -40.72 -15.45 -6.65
N PHE A 17 -39.85 -15.26 -7.65
CA PHE A 17 -39.43 -13.94 -8.10
C PHE A 17 -40.63 -13.23 -8.76
N ARG A 18 -41.19 -12.25 -8.08
CA ARG A 18 -42.13 -11.30 -8.67
C ARG A 18 -41.33 -10.33 -9.53
N ALA A 19 -41.49 -10.42 -10.84
CA ALA A 19 -40.87 -9.48 -11.77
C ALA A 19 -41.43 -8.07 -11.51
N GLN A 20 -40.67 -7.25 -10.80
CA GLN A 20 -40.88 -5.81 -10.77
C GLN A 20 -40.25 -5.20 -12.03
N ARG A 21 -41.09 -4.46 -12.76
CA ARG A 21 -40.69 -3.70 -13.94
C ARG A 21 -39.56 -2.78 -13.63
N PHE A 22 -38.36 -3.06 -14.19
CA PHE A 22 -37.29 -2.08 -14.30
C PHE A 22 -37.69 -1.02 -15.33
N SER A 23 -38.34 0.04 -14.86
CA SER A 23 -38.48 1.26 -15.63
C SER A 23 -37.17 2.01 -15.61
N GLN A 24 -36.60 2.13 -16.82
CA GLN A 24 -35.65 3.17 -17.26
C GLN A 24 -34.67 3.69 -16.22
N ILE A 25 -33.56 2.99 -16.07
CA ILE A 25 -32.33 3.64 -15.59
C ILE A 25 -31.80 4.43 -16.80
N LYS A 26 -32.08 5.73 -16.81
CA LYS A 26 -31.37 6.66 -17.67
C LYS A 26 -29.89 6.56 -17.27
N THR A 27 -29.06 6.04 -18.16
CA THR A 27 -27.61 6.18 -18.13
C THR A 27 -27.29 7.65 -18.36
N SER A 28 -27.43 8.47 -17.34
CA SER A 28 -26.65 9.70 -17.27
C SER A 28 -25.24 9.29 -16.94
N CYS A 29 -24.40 9.22 -17.96
CA CYS A 29 -22.98 9.34 -17.81
C CYS A 29 -22.73 10.77 -17.33
N GLU A 30 -23.03 11.03 -16.06
CA GLU A 30 -22.57 12.25 -15.41
C GLU A 30 -21.06 12.10 -15.34
N TYR A 31 -20.40 12.88 -16.19
CA TYR A 31 -19.02 13.28 -16.06
C TYR A 31 -18.78 13.56 -14.59
N VAL A 32 -18.08 12.65 -13.91
CA VAL A 32 -17.62 12.89 -12.55
C VAL A 32 -16.72 14.11 -12.68
N ALA A 33 -17.27 15.27 -12.33
CA ALA A 33 -16.52 16.48 -12.24
C ALA A 33 -15.31 16.16 -11.37
N ALA A 34 -14.11 16.31 -11.92
CA ALA A 34 -12.87 16.09 -11.21
C ALA A 34 -12.99 16.85 -9.89
N ALA A 35 -12.91 16.13 -8.78
CA ALA A 35 -12.95 16.74 -7.47
C ALA A 35 -11.90 17.83 -7.48
N THR A 36 -12.31 19.10 -7.34
CA THR A 36 -11.40 20.23 -7.32
C THR A 36 -10.53 20.03 -6.10
N SER A 37 -9.25 19.68 -6.33
CA SER A 37 -8.28 19.52 -5.25
C SER A 37 -8.32 20.78 -4.37
N ASN A 38 -8.47 20.59 -3.06
CA ASN A 38 -8.42 21.70 -2.11
C ASN A 38 -7.01 22.30 -1.99
N PHE A 39 -6.00 21.59 -2.48
CA PHE A 39 -4.59 21.96 -2.41
C PHE A 39 -4.03 22.12 -3.81
N LEU A 40 -3.74 23.35 -4.20
CA LEU A 40 -3.16 23.66 -5.52
C LEU A 40 -1.71 24.13 -5.32
N VAL A 41 -0.83 23.68 -6.19
CA VAL A 41 0.57 24.14 -6.23
C VAL A 41 0.58 25.57 -6.76
N GLN A 42 1.11 26.47 -5.95
CA GLN A 42 1.26 27.88 -6.35
C GLN A 42 2.64 28.17 -6.91
N GLU A 43 3.67 27.60 -6.28
CA GLU A 43 5.06 27.83 -6.65
C GLU A 43 5.91 26.61 -6.31
N VAL A 44 6.95 26.37 -7.08
CA VAL A 44 7.96 25.33 -6.81
C VAL A 44 9.36 25.94 -6.90
N ILE A 45 10.18 25.67 -5.89
CA ILE A 45 11.57 26.15 -5.81
C ILE A 45 12.49 24.97 -5.60
N SER A 46 13.48 24.83 -6.49
CA SER A 46 14.53 23.80 -6.38
C SER A 46 15.61 24.27 -5.42
N ASP A 47 15.78 23.56 -4.31
CA ASP A 47 16.86 23.70 -3.35
C ASP A 47 17.94 22.65 -3.65
N LYS A 48 18.89 23.01 -4.53
CA LYS A 48 19.93 22.08 -4.97
C LYS A 48 20.92 21.73 -3.89
N GLU A 49 21.19 22.64 -2.95
CA GLU A 49 22.14 22.44 -1.87
C GLU A 49 21.64 21.33 -0.91
N ASN A 50 20.38 21.39 -0.55
CA ASN A 50 19.74 20.39 0.33
C ASN A 50 19.09 19.24 -0.43
N ARG A 51 19.15 19.23 -1.78
CA ARG A 51 18.49 18.23 -2.65
C ARG A 51 16.99 18.08 -2.40
N MET A 52 16.31 19.22 -2.21
CA MET A 52 14.90 19.29 -1.86
C MET A 52 14.14 20.13 -2.89
N LEU A 53 12.91 19.76 -3.14
CA LEU A 53 11.92 20.59 -3.82
C LEU A 53 11.02 21.22 -2.77
N ASN A 54 10.95 22.54 -2.73
CA ASN A 54 10.02 23.28 -1.92
C ASN A 54 8.77 23.58 -2.75
N VAL A 55 7.61 23.15 -2.26
CA VAL A 55 6.30 23.35 -2.90
C VAL A 55 5.48 24.27 -2.03
N THR A 56 5.13 25.45 -2.55
CA THR A 56 4.23 26.41 -1.91
C THR A 56 2.81 26.15 -2.38
N TRP A 57 1.89 25.97 -1.46
CA TRP A 57 0.49 25.70 -1.71
C TRP A 57 -0.35 26.97 -1.78
N ASN A 58 -1.55 26.89 -2.34
CA ASN A 58 -2.51 27.99 -2.41
C ASN A 58 -2.88 28.60 -1.04
N ASN A 59 -2.77 27.81 0.06
CA ASN A 59 -2.95 28.28 1.44
C ASN A 59 -1.70 28.87 2.08
N LYS A 60 -0.64 29.11 1.29
CA LYS A 60 0.68 29.64 1.71
C LYS A 60 1.53 28.69 2.57
N SER A 61 1.06 27.50 2.87
CA SER A 61 1.92 26.52 3.53
C SER A 61 2.99 26.01 2.55
N VAL A 62 4.13 25.57 3.07
CA VAL A 62 5.25 25.02 2.29
C VAL A 62 5.47 23.57 2.67
N SER A 63 5.67 22.72 1.67
CA SER A 63 6.07 21.32 1.87
C SER A 63 7.39 21.05 1.17
N ARG A 64 8.21 20.19 1.76
CA ARG A 64 9.53 19.85 1.24
C ARG A 64 9.55 18.40 0.80
N TYR A 65 10.16 18.12 -0.36
CA TYR A 65 10.26 16.78 -0.91
C TYR A 65 11.70 16.52 -1.37
N PRO A 66 12.39 15.47 -0.90
CA PRO A 66 13.66 15.05 -1.48
C PRO A 66 13.49 14.70 -2.97
N TYR A 67 14.41 15.10 -3.82
CA TYR A 67 14.34 14.75 -5.25
C TYR A 67 14.27 13.24 -5.46
N VAL A 68 15.09 12.48 -4.74
CA VAL A 68 15.08 11.03 -4.80
C VAL A 68 13.70 10.44 -4.45
N PHE A 69 12.99 11.01 -3.45
CA PHE A 69 11.64 10.60 -3.11
C PHE A 69 10.67 10.81 -4.28
N LEU A 70 10.76 11.95 -4.95
CA LEU A 70 9.91 12.24 -6.12
C LEU A 70 10.23 11.29 -7.28
N ARG A 71 11.52 11.08 -7.60
CA ARG A 71 11.91 10.16 -8.67
C ARG A 71 11.48 8.72 -8.39
N ASP A 72 11.69 8.25 -7.18
CA ASP A 72 11.30 6.92 -6.72
C ASP A 72 9.78 6.70 -6.77
N ASN A 73 8.98 7.71 -6.51
CA ASN A 73 7.52 7.63 -6.49
C ASN A 73 6.87 8.02 -7.84
N CYS A 74 7.62 8.02 -8.93
CA CYS A 74 7.05 8.24 -10.26
C CYS A 74 5.99 7.19 -10.59
N ARG A 75 4.83 7.65 -11.06
CA ARG A 75 3.66 6.81 -11.34
C ARG A 75 3.42 6.57 -12.84
N CYS A 76 4.35 6.93 -13.71
CA CYS A 76 4.20 6.65 -15.14
C CYS A 76 4.24 5.13 -15.42
N SER A 77 3.73 4.72 -16.56
CA SER A 77 3.68 3.30 -16.97
C SER A 77 5.06 2.65 -17.14
N ALA A 78 6.12 3.45 -17.33
CA ALA A 78 7.49 2.95 -17.36
C ALA A 78 8.03 2.61 -15.96
N CYS A 79 7.56 3.29 -14.91
CA CYS A 79 8.03 3.10 -13.52
C CYS A 79 7.12 2.21 -12.69
N LEU A 80 5.83 2.16 -12.99
CA LEU A 80 4.83 1.43 -12.22
C LEU A 80 4.00 0.53 -13.13
N HIS A 81 3.73 -0.68 -12.67
CA HIS A 81 2.87 -1.61 -13.38
C HIS A 81 1.41 -1.36 -13.03
N ASP A 82 0.56 -1.09 -14.03
CA ASP A 82 -0.80 -0.58 -13.86
C ASP A 82 -1.70 -1.52 -13.01
N SER A 83 -1.65 -2.83 -13.26
CA SER A 83 -2.55 -3.77 -12.58
C SER A 83 -2.09 -4.18 -11.18
N SER A 84 -0.78 -4.29 -10.95
CA SER A 84 -0.22 -4.75 -9.66
C SER A 84 0.26 -3.62 -8.76
N ASN A 85 0.42 -2.39 -9.29
CA ASN A 85 1.06 -1.26 -8.63
C ASN A 85 2.49 -1.55 -8.14
N GLN A 86 3.18 -2.50 -8.80
CA GLN A 86 4.56 -2.84 -8.50
C GLN A 86 5.52 -1.98 -9.31
N ARG A 87 6.66 -1.66 -8.75
CA ARG A 87 7.73 -0.94 -9.44
C ARG A 87 8.32 -1.80 -10.55
N ARG A 88 8.66 -1.17 -11.67
CA ARG A 88 9.28 -1.82 -12.82
C ARG A 88 10.80 -1.67 -12.85
N PHE A 89 11.36 -0.86 -11.99
CA PHE A 89 12.82 -0.66 -11.86
C PHE A 89 13.30 -1.13 -10.49
N ASP A 90 14.58 -1.49 -10.42
CA ASP A 90 15.23 -1.80 -9.15
C ASP A 90 15.63 -0.50 -8.42
N PRO A 91 14.97 -0.15 -7.30
CA PRO A 91 15.29 1.08 -6.58
C PRO A 91 16.70 1.09 -5.97
N VAL A 92 17.36 -0.07 -5.85
CA VAL A 92 18.72 -0.18 -5.32
C VAL A 92 19.76 -0.01 -6.41
N GLY A 93 19.51 -0.58 -7.60
CA GLY A 93 20.47 -0.53 -8.71
C GLY A 93 20.26 0.62 -9.69
N ASP A 94 19.01 1.03 -9.92
CA ASP A 94 18.65 1.95 -10.99
C ASP A 94 18.36 3.38 -10.52
N LEU A 95 18.20 3.60 -9.20
CA LEU A 95 17.86 4.92 -8.67
C LEU A 95 19.11 5.71 -8.29
N ASP A 96 19.37 6.79 -9.01
CA ASP A 96 20.43 7.73 -8.65
C ASP A 96 20.03 8.55 -7.40
N LEU A 97 20.75 8.37 -6.30
CA LEU A 97 20.52 9.09 -5.05
C LEU A 97 20.91 10.56 -5.12
N GLU A 98 21.77 10.93 -6.08
CA GLU A 98 22.24 12.31 -6.32
C GLU A 98 21.39 13.03 -7.38
N ILE A 99 20.30 12.41 -7.82
CA ILE A 99 19.43 12.95 -8.88
C ILE A 99 18.89 14.34 -8.51
N PHE A 100 18.80 15.22 -9.49
CA PHE A 100 18.19 16.55 -9.39
C PHE A 100 17.30 16.81 -10.60
N PRO A 101 16.26 17.64 -10.48
CA PRO A 101 15.39 17.96 -11.61
C PRO A 101 16.07 18.90 -12.61
N ASP A 102 15.92 18.59 -13.90
CA ASP A 102 16.37 19.47 -15.00
C ASP A 102 15.37 20.60 -15.22
N LYS A 103 14.07 20.25 -15.25
CA LYS A 103 12.99 21.20 -15.48
C LYS A 103 11.82 20.93 -14.51
N LEU A 104 11.23 22.01 -14.03
CA LEU A 104 10.05 22.00 -13.16
C LEU A 104 8.95 22.83 -13.83
N GLU A 105 7.76 22.26 -13.95
CA GLU A 105 6.60 22.95 -14.52
C GLU A 105 5.37 22.68 -13.66
N VAL A 106 4.58 23.70 -13.42
CA VAL A 106 3.29 23.58 -12.74
C VAL A 106 2.21 23.91 -13.76
N THR A 107 1.17 23.11 -13.83
CA THR A 107 0.03 23.40 -14.71
C THR A 107 -0.63 24.72 -14.33
N PRO A 108 -1.24 25.44 -15.30
CA PRO A 108 -1.82 26.77 -15.04
C PRO A 108 -2.87 26.81 -13.93
N ASN A 109 -3.54 25.69 -13.69
CA ASN A 109 -4.53 25.55 -12.60
C ASN A 109 -3.90 25.09 -11.27
N GLY A 110 -2.58 24.87 -11.21
CA GLY A 110 -1.89 24.37 -10.01
C GLY A 110 -2.19 22.91 -9.65
N GLY A 111 -2.90 22.17 -10.51
CA GLY A 111 -3.37 20.81 -10.24
C GLY A 111 -2.31 19.72 -10.41
N GLU A 112 -1.25 19.99 -11.16
CA GLU A 112 -0.19 19.01 -11.44
C GLU A 112 1.19 19.66 -11.45
N LEU A 113 2.16 18.96 -10.87
CA LEU A 113 3.59 19.25 -10.98
C LEU A 113 4.22 18.27 -11.97
N VAL A 114 4.92 18.79 -12.96
CA VAL A 114 5.67 18.03 -13.96
C VAL A 114 7.16 18.23 -13.72
N ILE A 115 7.91 17.14 -13.62
CA ILE A 115 9.36 17.14 -13.39
C ILE A 115 10.03 16.40 -14.54
N THR A 116 10.94 17.09 -15.25
CA THR A 116 11.85 16.45 -16.21
C THR A 116 13.18 16.19 -15.53
N TRP A 117 13.67 14.97 -15.62
CA TRP A 117 14.93 14.51 -15.03
C TRP A 117 16.07 14.52 -16.07
N PRO A 118 17.35 14.51 -15.65
CA PRO A 118 18.49 14.54 -16.57
C PRO A 118 18.56 13.37 -17.56
N ASP A 119 17.98 12.22 -17.21
CA ASP A 119 17.86 11.04 -18.06
C ASP A 119 16.75 11.18 -19.13
N GLY A 120 16.09 12.35 -19.20
CA GLY A 120 14.95 12.60 -20.07
C GLY A 120 13.62 12.03 -19.56
N HIS A 121 13.63 11.36 -18.43
CA HIS A 121 12.41 10.84 -17.81
C HIS A 121 11.50 11.98 -17.33
N VAL A 122 10.19 11.81 -17.46
CA VAL A 122 9.20 12.80 -17.03
C VAL A 122 8.29 12.18 -15.97
N SER A 123 8.27 12.80 -14.79
CA SER A 123 7.36 12.46 -13.70
C SER A 123 6.25 13.48 -13.58
N LYS A 124 5.02 13.03 -13.40
CA LYS A 124 3.83 13.84 -13.16
C LYS A 124 3.22 13.51 -11.83
N PHE A 125 2.93 14.55 -11.06
CA PHE A 125 2.36 14.42 -9.73
C PHE A 125 1.12 15.31 -9.59
N ASP A 126 0.00 14.68 -9.34
CA ASP A 126 -1.21 15.36 -8.93
C ASP A 126 -1.01 16.10 -7.61
N SER A 127 -1.57 17.29 -7.49
CA SER A 127 -1.38 18.16 -6.31
C SER A 127 -1.93 17.54 -5.01
N GLU A 128 -3.05 16.82 -5.09
CA GLU A 128 -3.65 16.16 -3.93
C GLU A 128 -2.78 14.98 -3.48
N TRP A 129 -2.25 14.21 -4.44
CA TRP A 129 -1.31 13.14 -4.16
C TRP A 129 -0.04 13.66 -3.48
N LEU A 130 0.56 14.74 -3.99
CA LEU A 130 1.72 15.39 -3.37
C LEU A 130 1.39 15.85 -1.95
N HIS A 131 0.30 16.59 -1.79
CA HIS A 131 -0.08 17.12 -0.48
C HIS A 131 -0.31 16.01 0.56
N SER A 132 -0.93 14.89 0.16
CA SER A 132 -1.16 13.75 1.06
C SER A 132 0.11 13.04 1.51
N ARG A 133 1.20 13.19 0.75
CA ARG A 133 2.50 12.55 1.01
C ARG A 133 3.59 13.52 1.43
N ARG A 134 3.22 14.74 1.81
CA ARG A 134 4.18 15.68 2.35
C ARG A 134 4.84 15.13 3.62
N LEU A 135 6.12 15.36 3.74
CA LEU A 135 6.84 15.09 4.97
C LEU A 135 6.46 16.21 5.97
N SER A 136 5.59 15.91 6.92
CA SER A 136 5.22 16.88 7.96
C SER A 136 6.27 16.88 9.07
N GLU A 137 6.79 18.03 9.39
CA GLU A 137 7.74 18.17 10.49
C GLU A 137 7.07 18.05 11.87
N GLU A 138 5.72 18.19 11.96
CA GLU A 138 5.01 18.13 13.23
C GLU A 138 3.68 17.36 13.15
N GLY A 139 3.52 16.37 13.99
CA GLY A 139 2.22 15.87 14.47
C GLY A 139 1.59 14.67 13.77
N GLU A 140 1.92 14.31 12.53
CA GLU A 140 1.31 13.13 11.87
C GLU A 140 1.91 11.81 12.40
N SER A 141 3.19 11.78 12.72
CA SER A 141 3.82 10.62 13.36
C SER A 141 3.14 10.27 14.69
N ALA A 142 2.83 11.28 15.50
CA ALA A 142 2.13 11.08 16.77
C ALA A 142 0.68 10.60 16.60
N LYS A 143 -0.03 11.11 15.58
CA LYS A 143 -1.41 10.65 15.27
C LYS A 143 -1.44 9.21 14.76
N ASN A 144 -0.52 8.85 13.86
CA ASN A 144 -0.38 7.49 13.35
C ASN A 144 0.02 6.51 14.45
N THR A 145 0.94 6.91 15.34
CA THR A 145 1.36 6.12 16.49
C THR A 145 0.18 5.88 17.45
N SER A 146 -0.64 6.90 17.71
CA SER A 146 -1.84 6.78 18.56
C SER A 146 -2.89 5.84 17.92
N PHE A 147 -3.09 5.89 16.60
CA PHE A 147 -3.99 5.00 15.88
C PHE A 147 -3.55 3.54 15.96
N LEU A 148 -2.27 3.25 15.76
CA LEU A 148 -1.73 1.89 15.86
C LEU A 148 -1.82 1.34 17.28
N LYS A 149 -1.53 2.15 18.30
CA LYS A 149 -1.72 1.78 19.71
C LYS A 149 -3.17 1.41 20.04
N LYS A 150 -4.14 2.19 19.53
CA LYS A 150 -5.57 1.89 19.70
C LYS A 150 -5.98 0.55 19.08
N LYS A 151 -5.24 0.07 18.07
CA LYS A 151 -5.44 -1.24 17.44
C LYS A 151 -4.72 -2.39 18.14
N GLY A 152 -4.07 -2.16 19.26
CA GLY A 152 -3.35 -3.19 20.02
C GLY A 152 -1.99 -3.56 19.42
N VAL A 153 -1.42 -2.71 18.54
CA VAL A 153 -0.06 -2.88 18.05
C VAL A 153 0.93 -2.44 19.11
N GLU A 154 1.93 -3.25 19.36
CA GLU A 154 2.99 -2.99 20.33
C GLU A 154 4.27 -2.57 19.61
N PHE A 155 4.80 -1.41 19.99
CA PHE A 155 6.12 -0.96 19.51
C PHE A 155 7.23 -1.60 20.33
N TRP A 156 8.28 -1.99 19.66
CA TRP A 156 9.43 -2.65 20.26
C TRP A 156 10.74 -2.15 19.64
N ASP A 157 11.81 -2.34 20.39
CA ASP A 157 13.19 -2.20 19.98
C ASP A 157 13.94 -3.54 20.17
N ALA A 158 15.19 -3.60 19.79
CA ALA A 158 16.02 -4.79 19.91
C ALA A 158 16.08 -5.28 21.39
N LYS A 159 16.17 -4.36 22.35
CA LYS A 159 16.27 -4.70 23.77
C LYS A 159 15.00 -5.35 24.30
N LYS A 160 13.83 -4.87 23.89
CA LYS A 160 12.54 -5.43 24.30
C LYS A 160 12.30 -6.82 23.69
N LEU A 161 12.73 -7.03 22.45
CA LEU A 161 12.40 -8.21 21.66
C LEU A 161 13.47 -9.31 21.71
N GLN A 162 14.70 -9.00 22.10
CA GLN A 162 15.88 -9.86 22.02
C GLN A 162 15.63 -11.31 22.43
N ASP A 163 14.96 -11.53 23.56
CA ASP A 163 14.68 -12.88 24.11
C ASP A 163 13.18 -13.24 24.05
N ASN A 164 12.35 -12.37 23.49
CA ASN A 164 10.90 -12.44 23.52
C ASN A 164 10.23 -12.51 22.14
N ILE A 165 10.97 -12.90 21.10
CA ILE A 165 10.38 -13.09 19.78
C ILE A 165 9.42 -14.29 19.86
N PRO A 166 8.11 -14.10 19.56
CA PRO A 166 7.14 -15.19 19.55
C PRO A 166 7.58 -16.32 18.62
N ARG A 167 7.44 -17.55 19.09
CA ARG A 167 7.78 -18.78 18.37
C ARG A 167 6.58 -19.68 18.29
N SER A 168 6.32 -20.24 17.12
CA SER A 168 5.23 -21.18 16.89
C SER A 168 5.76 -22.38 16.11
N ASP A 169 5.24 -23.58 16.41
CA ASP A 169 5.61 -24.78 15.69
C ASP A 169 4.93 -24.84 14.33
N PHE A 170 5.66 -25.24 13.29
CA PHE A 170 5.16 -25.29 11.92
C PHE A 170 3.97 -26.26 11.78
N GLN A 171 4.06 -27.45 12.38
CA GLN A 171 3.01 -28.46 12.25
C GLN A 171 1.76 -28.06 13.04
N GLU A 172 1.93 -27.51 14.24
CA GLU A 172 0.82 -27.02 15.06
C GLU A 172 0.05 -25.90 14.32
N ILE A 173 0.74 -24.96 13.67
CA ILE A 173 0.06 -23.91 12.86
C ILE A 173 -0.80 -24.53 11.76
N LEU A 174 -0.34 -25.61 11.13
CA LEU A 174 -1.08 -26.26 10.03
C LEU A 174 -2.30 -27.03 10.52
N GLU A 175 -2.26 -27.63 11.69
CA GLU A 175 -3.25 -28.60 12.20
C GLU A 175 -4.21 -28.03 13.23
N ASP A 176 -3.78 -27.07 14.05
CA ASP A 176 -4.56 -26.49 15.14
C ASP A 176 -4.93 -25.02 14.88
N ASP A 177 -6.24 -24.73 14.93
CA ASP A 177 -6.76 -23.37 14.75
C ASP A 177 -6.33 -22.43 15.86
N ARG A 178 -6.10 -22.94 17.07
CA ARG A 178 -5.62 -22.13 18.21
C ARG A 178 -4.18 -21.71 18.01
N ALA A 179 -3.31 -22.62 17.60
CA ALA A 179 -1.91 -22.32 17.28
C ALA A 179 -1.82 -21.32 16.11
N LEU A 180 -2.64 -21.48 15.07
CA LEU A 180 -2.76 -20.52 13.98
C LEU A 180 -3.18 -19.14 14.49
N PHE A 181 -4.21 -19.06 15.33
CA PHE A 181 -4.68 -17.79 15.90
C PHE A 181 -3.61 -17.09 16.74
N ASP A 182 -2.90 -17.82 17.57
CA ASP A 182 -1.85 -17.27 18.44
C ASP A 182 -0.64 -16.77 17.61
N TRP A 183 -0.28 -17.49 16.55
CA TRP A 183 0.74 -17.05 15.58
C TRP A 183 0.32 -15.75 14.85
N LEU A 184 -0.88 -15.72 14.28
CA LEU A 184 -1.39 -14.53 13.58
C LEU A 184 -1.58 -13.34 14.54
N SER A 185 -2.01 -13.59 15.78
CA SER A 185 -2.13 -12.57 16.81
C SER A 185 -0.78 -11.95 17.18
N SER A 186 0.27 -12.76 17.24
CA SER A 186 1.64 -12.31 17.49
C SER A 186 2.14 -11.44 16.33
N MET A 187 1.92 -11.87 15.09
CA MET A 187 2.25 -11.07 13.90
C MET A 187 1.45 -9.76 13.87
N TYR A 188 0.17 -9.77 14.24
CA TYR A 188 -0.64 -8.56 14.28
C TYR A 188 -0.16 -7.57 15.34
N LYS A 189 0.20 -8.04 16.53
CA LYS A 189 0.61 -7.19 17.66
C LYS A 189 2.03 -6.66 17.50
N LEU A 190 2.96 -7.53 17.13
CA LEU A 190 4.40 -7.25 17.12
C LEU A 190 4.99 -7.06 15.71
N GLY A 191 4.27 -7.46 14.66
CA GLY A 191 4.78 -7.43 13.29
C GLY A 191 5.80 -8.53 12.97
N ILE A 192 6.12 -9.42 13.96
CA ILE A 192 7.10 -10.50 13.81
C ILE A 192 6.66 -11.72 14.62
N ALA A 193 6.87 -12.91 14.06
CA ALA A 193 6.78 -14.19 14.73
C ALA A 193 7.68 -15.20 14.01
N LEU A 194 8.40 -16.05 14.74
CA LEU A 194 9.23 -17.11 14.18
C LEU A 194 8.43 -18.40 14.07
N VAL A 195 8.58 -19.09 12.96
CA VAL A 195 8.06 -20.45 12.78
C VAL A 195 9.22 -21.44 12.94
N CYS A 196 9.10 -22.34 13.90
CA CYS A 196 10.10 -23.34 14.22
C CYS A 196 9.73 -24.69 13.58
N ASN A 197 10.72 -25.58 13.48
CA ASN A 197 10.54 -26.99 13.05
C ASN A 197 9.94 -27.15 11.65
N ALA A 198 10.02 -26.11 10.79
CA ALA A 198 9.61 -26.25 9.41
C ALA A 198 10.53 -27.27 8.68
N PRO A 199 9.98 -28.22 7.91
CA PRO A 199 10.78 -29.16 7.12
C PRO A 199 11.69 -28.42 6.13
N LEU A 200 12.94 -28.88 5.99
CA LEU A 200 13.91 -28.31 5.03
C LEU A 200 13.62 -28.78 3.60
N LYS A 201 12.43 -28.47 3.11
CA LYS A 201 11.94 -28.82 1.77
C LYS A 201 11.27 -27.59 1.14
N VAL A 202 11.38 -27.47 -0.18
CA VAL A 202 10.67 -26.42 -0.95
C VAL A 202 9.16 -26.54 -0.75
N GLY A 203 8.44 -25.40 -0.79
CA GLY A 203 6.98 -25.35 -0.71
C GLY A 203 6.38 -25.21 0.69
N GLN A 204 7.20 -25.11 1.77
CA GLN A 204 6.66 -24.97 3.12
C GLN A 204 6.00 -23.59 3.35
N VAL A 205 6.55 -22.53 2.77
CA VAL A 205 5.95 -21.20 2.83
C VAL A 205 4.58 -21.19 2.15
N ASP A 206 4.46 -21.87 1.00
CA ASP A 206 3.18 -21.99 0.30
C ASP A 206 2.11 -22.69 1.13
N LYS A 207 2.48 -23.76 1.88
CA LYS A 207 1.55 -24.40 2.83
C LYS A 207 1.05 -23.47 3.91
N LEU A 208 1.93 -22.64 4.49
CA LEU A 208 1.51 -21.62 5.46
C LEU A 208 0.58 -20.58 4.82
N CYS A 209 0.91 -20.13 3.61
CA CYS A 209 0.05 -19.20 2.86
C CYS A 209 -1.33 -19.80 2.62
N GLN A 210 -1.42 -21.05 2.18
CA GLN A 210 -2.70 -21.74 1.94
C GLN A 210 -3.51 -21.95 3.23
N ARG A 211 -2.85 -22.12 4.37
CA ARG A 211 -3.51 -22.24 5.69
C ARG A 211 -4.22 -20.94 6.09
N VAL A 212 -3.66 -19.79 5.70
CA VAL A 212 -4.22 -18.45 6.02
C VAL A 212 -5.12 -17.92 4.89
N GLY A 213 -4.76 -18.19 3.64
CA GLY A 213 -5.45 -17.66 2.46
C GLY A 213 -4.82 -18.18 1.18
N TYR A 214 -4.20 -17.29 0.40
CA TYR A 214 -3.49 -17.65 -0.84
C TYR A 214 -2.31 -16.72 -1.10
N ALA A 215 -1.29 -17.21 -1.77
CA ALA A 215 -0.20 -16.38 -2.25
C ALA A 215 -0.67 -15.56 -3.47
N LYS A 216 -0.55 -14.24 -3.40
CA LYS A 216 -0.88 -13.36 -4.52
C LYS A 216 0.23 -13.44 -5.57
N PRO A 217 -0.07 -13.83 -6.84
CA PRO A 217 0.91 -13.77 -7.91
C PRO A 217 1.43 -12.36 -8.13
N THR A 218 2.72 -12.23 -8.43
CA THR A 218 3.35 -10.97 -8.77
C THR A 218 3.82 -10.97 -10.22
N ILE A 219 4.29 -9.82 -10.74
CA ILE A 219 4.90 -9.75 -12.08
C ILE A 219 6.26 -10.44 -12.16
N TYR A 220 6.83 -10.79 -11.02
CA TYR A 220 8.12 -11.50 -10.93
C TYR A 220 7.96 -13.03 -10.78
N GLY A 221 6.76 -13.55 -10.75
CA GLY A 221 6.40 -14.96 -10.56
C GLY A 221 5.67 -15.23 -9.27
#